data_7858d85641c2b036ccc0a16fe52d7cf2
#
_entry.id   7858d85641c2b036ccc0a16fe52d7cf2
#
_cell.length_a   1.000
_cell.length_b   1.000
_cell.length_c   1.000
_cell.angle_alpha   90.00
_cell.angle_beta   90.00
_cell.angle_gamma   90.00
#
_symmetry.space_group_name_H-M   'P 1'
#
loop_
_entity.id
_entity.type
_entity.pdbx_description
1 polymer ?
#
loop_
_entity_poly.entity_id
_entity_poly.type
_entity_poly.pdbx_seq_one_letter_code
_entity_poly.pdbx_strand_id
1 'polypeptide(L)'
;MKPIYVPKGKAKEYGDYAINIYTGCPHRCYYCFAPNVLRRDKEKFHSCIQPRDGIVEATRTQIERENINNKLIHLCFTCDPYPRGYDSTPTREIIKIIKESGNHVQILTKNGVDASRDFDLLNENDWFGITYAGYARDEFLESPFSEPHADSPYGRLTALLSAHNKGINTWVSAEPVLNAYDVIDCIEFADYVDLWKIGKLNYHPSDIDWKRFGKMAEIALKAKGTQYYIKESLRAEMDGERKEATL
;
A
#
# COMPACT_ATOMS: atom_id res chain seq x y z
N MET A 1 14.92 15.70 12.70
CA MET A 1 14.27 14.43 12.29
C MET A 1 14.81 14.02 10.92
N LYS A 2 14.89 12.74 10.59
CA LYS A 2 15.24 12.22 9.26
C LYS A 2 14.00 11.51 8.67
N PRO A 3 13.09 12.24 7.97
CA PRO A 3 11.83 11.69 7.50
C PRO A 3 11.97 10.60 6.43
N ILE A 4 12.83 10.83 5.43
CA ILE A 4 13.08 9.89 4.34
C ILE A 4 14.14 8.89 4.78
N TYR A 5 13.82 7.61 4.64
CA TYR A 5 14.70 6.52 5.09
C TYR A 5 14.73 5.37 4.08
N VAL A 6 15.77 4.53 4.18
CA VAL A 6 15.89 3.29 3.43
C VAL A 6 15.12 2.19 4.17
N PRO A 7 14.08 1.58 3.54
CA PRO A 7 13.30 0.52 4.16
C PRO A 7 14.16 -0.72 4.48
N LYS A 8 13.76 -1.46 5.52
CA LYS A 8 14.41 -2.71 5.94
C LYS A 8 13.42 -3.87 5.92
N GLY A 9 13.95 -5.11 5.88
CA GLY A 9 13.13 -6.32 5.88
C GLY A 9 12.17 -6.35 4.68
N LYS A 10 10.94 -6.82 4.89
CA LYS A 10 9.90 -6.95 3.84
C LYS A 10 9.53 -5.62 3.15
N ALA A 11 9.75 -4.49 3.80
CA ALA A 11 9.47 -3.19 3.21
C ALA A 11 10.39 -2.86 2.01
N LYS A 12 11.58 -3.49 1.91
CA LYS A 12 12.48 -3.35 0.74
C LYS A 12 11.84 -3.80 -0.58
N GLU A 13 10.87 -4.71 -0.53
CA GLU A 13 10.16 -5.20 -1.72
C GLU A 13 9.32 -4.10 -2.40
N TYR A 14 9.13 -2.94 -1.75
CA TYR A 14 8.33 -1.83 -2.27
C TYR A 14 9.15 -0.74 -2.95
N GLY A 15 10.34 -0.46 -2.48
CA GLY A 15 11.21 0.58 -3.05
C GLY A 15 12.40 0.90 -2.15
N ASP A 16 13.30 1.75 -2.67
CA ASP A 16 14.56 2.09 -2.01
C ASP A 16 14.43 3.17 -0.94
N TYR A 17 13.44 4.04 -1.05
CA TYR A 17 13.18 5.14 -0.11
C TYR A 17 11.73 5.16 0.34
N ALA A 18 11.51 5.59 1.57
CA ALA A 18 10.17 5.74 2.12
C ALA A 18 10.08 6.88 3.13
N ILE A 19 8.85 7.34 3.35
CA ILE A 19 8.50 8.31 4.38
C ILE A 19 7.21 7.86 5.08
N ASN A 20 7.11 8.04 6.41
CA ASN A 20 5.85 7.86 7.16
C ASN A 20 5.39 9.22 7.68
N ILE A 21 4.26 9.68 7.20
CA ILE A 21 3.77 11.05 7.41
C ILE A 21 3.05 11.18 8.75
N TYR A 22 2.20 10.21 9.09
CA TYR A 22 1.33 10.28 10.26
C TYR A 22 1.79 9.39 11.41
N THR A 23 1.29 9.70 12.60
CA THR A 23 1.61 8.93 13.82
C THR A 23 0.74 7.69 13.98
N GLY A 24 -0.41 7.61 13.31
CA GLY A 24 -1.37 6.52 13.38
C GLY A 24 -2.14 6.37 12.07
N CYS A 25 -3.16 5.49 12.08
CA CYS A 25 -4.03 5.25 10.94
C CYS A 25 -5.45 4.91 11.42
N PRO A 26 -6.51 5.59 10.93
CA PRO A 26 -7.87 5.38 11.38
C PRO A 26 -8.55 4.15 10.78
N HIS A 27 -7.97 3.51 9.77
CA HIS A 27 -8.62 2.48 8.96
C HIS A 27 -8.97 1.21 9.74
N ARG A 28 -8.34 0.95 10.91
CA ARG A 28 -8.62 -0.17 11.82
C ARG A 28 -8.63 -1.55 11.15
N CYS A 29 -7.78 -1.73 10.14
CA CYS A 29 -7.68 -3.01 9.47
C CYS A 29 -7.39 -4.12 10.47
N TYR A 30 -8.15 -5.22 10.41
CA TYR A 30 -7.99 -6.39 11.29
C TYR A 30 -6.55 -6.89 11.38
N TYR A 31 -5.90 -6.99 10.24
CA TYR A 31 -4.53 -7.51 10.06
C TYR A 31 -3.44 -6.45 10.25
N CYS A 32 -3.76 -5.29 10.79
CA CYS A 32 -2.80 -4.18 10.88
C CYS A 32 -1.58 -4.54 11.73
N PHE A 33 -0.43 -4.60 11.10
CA PHE A 33 0.85 -4.90 11.75
C PHE A 33 1.49 -3.68 12.43
N ALA A 34 1.10 -2.47 12.03
CA ALA A 34 1.81 -1.24 12.40
C ALA A 34 1.86 -0.97 13.92
N PRO A 35 0.79 -1.15 14.69
CA PRO A 35 0.86 -0.97 16.14
C PRO A 35 1.92 -1.87 16.80
N ASN A 36 1.99 -3.13 16.38
CA ASN A 36 2.94 -4.11 16.92
C ASN A 36 4.39 -3.74 16.61
N VAL A 37 4.68 -3.43 15.33
CA VAL A 37 6.03 -3.03 14.89
C VAL A 37 6.48 -1.74 15.58
N LEU A 38 5.56 -0.79 15.78
CA LEU A 38 5.83 0.48 16.44
C LEU A 38 5.81 0.37 17.97
N ARG A 39 5.45 -0.80 18.54
CA ARG A 39 5.26 -1.01 19.98
C ARG A 39 4.32 0.04 20.58
N ARG A 40 3.20 0.29 19.93
CA ARG A 40 2.18 1.25 20.34
C ARG A 40 0.92 0.53 20.77
N ASP A 41 0.21 1.13 21.69
CA ASP A 41 -1.14 0.72 22.03
C ASP A 41 -2.03 0.80 20.79
N LYS A 42 -2.79 -0.27 20.51
CA LYS A 42 -3.58 -0.42 19.28
C LYS A 42 -4.69 0.63 19.18
N GLU A 43 -5.39 0.88 20.28
CA GLU A 43 -6.49 1.85 20.29
C GLU A 43 -5.97 3.28 20.09
N LYS A 44 -4.90 3.66 20.76
CA LYS A 44 -4.25 4.96 20.55
C LYS A 44 -3.72 5.12 19.14
N PHE A 45 -3.16 4.07 18.55
CA PHE A 45 -2.70 4.10 17.17
C PHE A 45 -3.82 4.38 16.17
N HIS A 46 -5.02 3.84 16.42
CA HIS A 46 -6.18 3.99 15.54
C HIS A 46 -7.09 5.18 15.88
N SER A 47 -6.86 5.90 16.97
CA SER A 47 -7.68 7.05 17.41
C SER A 47 -6.91 8.37 17.46
N CYS A 48 -5.58 8.34 17.62
CA CYS A 48 -4.76 9.54 17.75
C CYS A 48 -3.91 9.74 16.49
N ILE A 49 -4.55 10.15 15.40
CA ILE A 49 -3.91 10.36 14.11
C ILE A 49 -3.58 11.85 13.96
N GLN A 50 -2.30 12.13 13.77
CA GLN A 50 -1.83 13.48 13.45
C GLN A 50 -0.56 13.40 12.61
N PRO A 51 -0.24 14.43 11.81
CA PRO A 51 1.05 14.52 11.15
C PRO A 51 2.18 14.45 12.18
N ARG A 52 3.30 13.86 11.82
CA ARG A 52 4.50 13.92 12.68
C ARG A 52 4.99 15.36 12.77
N ASP A 53 5.36 15.78 13.96
CA ASP A 53 5.77 17.16 14.23
C ASP A 53 6.83 17.65 13.24
N GLY A 54 6.54 18.75 12.55
CA GLY A 54 7.45 19.37 11.58
C GLY A 54 7.81 18.51 10.37
N ILE A 55 7.01 17.46 10.05
CA ILE A 55 7.35 16.48 9.00
C ILE A 55 7.57 17.14 7.63
N VAL A 56 6.77 18.12 7.26
CA VAL A 56 6.83 18.81 5.97
C VAL A 56 8.15 19.54 5.81
N GLU A 57 8.51 20.40 6.78
CA GLU A 57 9.75 21.17 6.75
C GLU A 57 10.99 20.29 6.91
N ALA A 58 10.91 19.26 7.75
CA ALA A 58 11.99 18.31 7.89
C ALA A 58 12.25 17.51 6.60
N THR A 59 11.21 17.25 5.79
CA THR A 59 11.34 16.60 4.49
C THR A 59 12.09 17.50 3.51
N ARG A 60 11.70 18.77 3.40
CA ARG A 60 12.37 19.77 2.57
C ARG A 60 13.86 19.89 2.94
N THR A 61 14.12 20.13 4.22
CA THR A 61 15.48 20.27 4.73
C THR A 61 16.34 19.03 4.48
N GLN A 62 15.77 17.82 4.62
CA GLN A 62 16.52 16.59 4.37
C GLN A 62 16.86 16.43 2.89
N ILE A 63 15.91 16.64 1.99
CA ILE A 63 16.12 16.52 0.54
C ILE A 63 17.23 17.46 0.09
N GLU A 64 17.20 18.71 0.52
CA GLU A 64 18.21 19.71 0.20
C GLU A 64 19.59 19.32 0.76
N ARG A 65 19.67 19.02 2.07
CA ARG A 65 20.92 18.71 2.75
C ARG A 65 21.60 17.44 2.22
N GLU A 66 20.83 16.41 1.91
CA GLU A 66 21.34 15.11 1.45
C GLU A 66 21.37 15.01 -0.09
N ASN A 67 20.97 16.08 -0.80
CA ASN A 67 20.87 16.15 -2.26
C ASN A 67 20.14 14.93 -2.85
N ILE A 68 18.96 14.62 -2.27
CA ILE A 68 18.12 13.52 -2.73
C ILE A 68 17.40 13.97 -4.00
N ASN A 69 17.74 13.37 -5.14
CA ASN A 69 17.12 13.67 -6.42
C ASN A 69 17.02 12.42 -7.29
N ASN A 70 16.09 12.44 -8.24
CA ASN A 70 15.80 11.33 -9.15
C ASN A 70 15.59 9.99 -8.42
N LYS A 71 14.82 10.02 -7.31
CA LYS A 71 14.48 8.87 -6.50
C LYS A 71 12.98 8.66 -6.44
N LEU A 72 12.56 7.39 -6.41
CA LEU A 72 11.17 7.01 -6.12
C LEU A 72 11.01 6.87 -4.61
N ILE A 73 10.11 7.65 -4.02
CA ILE A 73 9.88 7.70 -2.57
C ILE A 73 8.50 7.13 -2.27
N HIS A 74 8.47 6.01 -1.54
CA HIS A 74 7.23 5.35 -1.11
C HIS A 74 6.56 6.08 0.03
N LEU A 75 5.26 6.37 -0.10
CA LEU A 75 4.47 7.02 0.94
C LEU A 75 3.77 5.97 1.82
N CYS A 76 4.26 5.89 3.03
CA CYS A 76 3.71 5.29 4.23
C CYS A 76 3.64 3.76 4.27
N PHE A 77 4.52 3.19 5.13
CA PHE A 77 4.42 1.79 5.55
C PHE A 77 3.64 1.58 6.83
N THR A 78 3.73 2.54 7.78
CA THR A 78 3.15 2.39 9.12
C THR A 78 1.93 3.29 9.36
N CYS A 79 1.44 3.94 8.33
CA CYS A 79 0.19 4.71 8.31
C CYS A 79 -0.34 4.69 6.88
N ASP A 80 -1.52 5.27 6.66
CA ASP A 80 -1.99 5.55 5.31
C ASP A 80 -1.67 7.02 4.96
N PRO A 81 -1.22 7.34 3.74
CA PRO A 81 -0.99 8.73 3.34
C PRO A 81 -2.27 9.55 3.25
N TYR A 82 -3.43 8.90 3.16
CA TYR A 82 -4.75 9.54 3.15
C TYR A 82 -5.64 8.96 4.26
N PRO A 83 -5.37 9.33 5.52
CA PRO A 83 -6.12 8.81 6.66
C PRO A 83 -7.58 9.31 6.59
N ARG A 84 -8.52 8.41 6.31
CA ARG A 84 -9.92 8.76 6.05
C ARG A 84 -10.55 9.52 7.23
N GLY A 85 -11.19 10.64 6.92
CA GLY A 85 -11.80 11.51 7.93
C GLY A 85 -10.81 12.45 8.65
N TYR A 86 -9.56 12.49 8.23
CA TYR A 86 -8.53 13.39 8.78
C TYR A 86 -7.92 14.26 7.68
N ASP A 87 -7.29 15.35 8.11
CA ASP A 87 -6.61 16.25 7.18
C ASP A 87 -5.39 15.57 6.54
N SER A 88 -5.37 15.48 5.23
CA SER A 88 -4.27 14.97 4.43
C SER A 88 -3.51 16.06 3.65
N THR A 89 -3.69 17.33 4.02
CA THR A 89 -2.88 18.45 3.50
C THR A 89 -1.38 18.22 3.65
N PRO A 90 -0.86 17.67 4.76
CA PRO A 90 0.56 17.33 4.88
C PRO A 90 1.07 16.35 3.82
N THR A 91 0.23 15.40 3.39
CA THR A 91 0.58 14.49 2.29
C THR A 91 0.76 15.25 0.99
N ARG A 92 -0.19 16.13 0.65
CA ARG A 92 -0.10 16.98 -0.55
C ARG A 92 1.14 17.85 -0.55
N GLU A 93 1.46 18.50 0.57
CA GLU A 93 2.67 19.33 0.69
C GLU A 93 3.96 18.51 0.55
N ILE A 94 4.01 17.31 1.10
CA ILE A 94 5.16 16.41 0.94
C ILE A 94 5.30 15.95 -0.51
N ILE A 95 4.20 15.62 -1.20
CA ILE A 95 4.23 15.29 -2.64
C ILE A 95 4.82 16.46 -3.43
N LYS A 96 4.37 17.70 -3.19
CA LYS A 96 4.93 18.87 -3.86
C LYS A 96 6.43 19.01 -3.64
N ILE A 97 6.91 18.90 -2.40
CA ILE A 97 8.33 18.98 -2.06
C ILE A 97 9.14 17.90 -2.80
N ILE A 98 8.65 16.67 -2.81
CA ILE A 98 9.29 15.56 -3.52
C ILE A 98 9.38 15.85 -5.02
N LYS A 99 8.29 16.31 -5.62
CA LYS A 99 8.23 16.63 -7.06
C LYS A 99 9.10 17.84 -7.43
N GLU A 100 9.04 18.92 -6.67
CA GLU A 100 9.84 20.14 -6.88
C GLU A 100 11.35 19.87 -6.81
N SER A 101 11.75 18.84 -6.07
CA SER A 101 13.15 18.42 -5.96
C SER A 101 13.60 17.40 -7.03
N GLY A 102 12.79 17.17 -8.06
CA GLY A 102 13.10 16.22 -9.14
C GLY A 102 13.01 14.75 -8.72
N ASN A 103 12.32 14.45 -7.61
CA ASN A 103 12.02 13.09 -7.19
C ASN A 103 10.62 12.66 -7.65
N HIS A 104 10.30 11.38 -7.45
CA HIS A 104 9.03 10.75 -7.83
C HIS A 104 8.38 10.10 -6.61
N VAL A 105 7.07 9.99 -6.62
CA VAL A 105 6.33 9.38 -5.52
C VAL A 105 5.75 8.03 -5.91
N GLN A 106 5.75 7.11 -4.95
CA GLN A 106 4.98 5.87 -5.00
C GLN A 106 3.97 5.88 -3.86
N ILE A 107 2.71 6.05 -4.21
CA ILE A 107 1.59 6.04 -3.26
C ILE A 107 1.08 4.62 -3.11
N LEU A 108 0.76 4.22 -1.87
CA LEU A 108 -0.05 3.05 -1.55
C LEU A 108 -1.10 3.45 -0.52
N THR A 109 -2.37 3.31 -0.86
CA THR A 109 -3.45 3.72 0.03
C THR A 109 -4.62 2.73 0.06
N LYS A 110 -5.38 2.77 1.13
CA LYS A 110 -6.72 2.18 1.26
C LYS A 110 -7.82 3.23 1.22
N ASN A 111 -7.50 4.47 0.80
CA ASN A 111 -8.45 5.57 0.69
C ASN A 111 -8.30 6.24 -0.69
N GLY A 112 -8.73 5.52 -1.72
CA GLY A 112 -8.57 5.93 -3.11
C GLY A 112 -9.33 7.20 -3.46
N VAL A 113 -10.53 7.36 -2.94
CA VAL A 113 -11.40 8.52 -3.21
C VAL A 113 -10.72 9.82 -2.76
N ASP A 114 -10.24 9.89 -1.51
CA ASP A 114 -9.58 11.11 -1.02
C ASP A 114 -8.23 11.36 -1.70
N ALA A 115 -7.52 10.27 -2.08
CA ALA A 115 -6.23 10.38 -2.76
C ALA A 115 -6.34 10.99 -4.17
N SER A 116 -7.47 10.82 -4.85
CA SER A 116 -7.70 11.30 -6.22
C SER A 116 -7.58 12.82 -6.36
N ARG A 117 -7.74 13.58 -5.27
CA ARG A 117 -7.55 15.04 -5.27
C ARG A 117 -6.12 15.47 -5.62
N ASP A 118 -5.13 14.59 -5.38
CA ASP A 118 -3.71 14.90 -5.57
C ASP A 118 -3.16 14.39 -6.92
N PHE A 119 -4.01 13.84 -7.78
CA PHE A 119 -3.63 13.38 -9.13
C PHE A 119 -3.15 14.52 -10.04
N ASP A 120 -3.48 15.77 -9.71
CA ASP A 120 -2.97 16.95 -10.39
C ASP A 120 -1.46 17.18 -10.17
N LEU A 121 -0.87 16.55 -9.16
CA LEU A 121 0.55 16.61 -8.84
C LEU A 121 1.37 15.46 -9.47
N LEU A 122 0.70 14.43 -9.98
CA LEU A 122 1.33 13.20 -10.45
C LEU A 122 1.46 13.17 -11.97
N ASN A 123 2.45 12.41 -12.47
CA ASN A 123 2.66 12.19 -13.88
C ASN A 123 3.13 10.73 -14.15
N GLU A 124 3.53 10.43 -15.38
CA GLU A 124 3.99 9.12 -15.85
C GLU A 124 5.25 8.57 -15.14
N ASN A 125 5.91 9.37 -14.31
CA ASN A 125 7.06 8.92 -13.52
C ASN A 125 6.67 8.57 -12.07
N ASP A 126 5.42 8.81 -11.70
CA ASP A 126 4.88 8.51 -10.38
C ASP A 126 4.04 7.25 -10.40
N TRP A 127 3.83 6.67 -9.23
CA TRP A 127 3.03 5.46 -9.07
C TRP A 127 1.90 5.69 -8.08
N PHE A 128 0.67 5.50 -8.54
CA PHE A 128 -0.50 5.44 -7.68
C PHE A 128 -0.94 3.99 -7.49
N GLY A 129 -1.05 3.56 -6.25
CA GLY A 129 -1.42 2.20 -5.91
C GLY A 129 -2.42 2.10 -4.78
N ILE A 130 -3.11 0.97 -4.80
CA ILE A 130 -4.08 0.60 -3.78
C ILE A 130 -3.73 -0.74 -3.15
N THR A 131 -4.13 -0.94 -1.89
CA THR A 131 -4.20 -2.30 -1.35
C THR A 131 -5.54 -2.91 -1.75
N TYR A 132 -5.49 -4.11 -2.33
CA TYR A 132 -6.68 -4.89 -2.67
C TYR A 132 -6.61 -6.28 -2.02
N ALA A 133 -7.43 -6.51 -1.02
CA ALA A 133 -7.44 -7.75 -0.24
C ALA A 133 -8.50 -8.77 -0.73
N GLY A 134 -9.31 -8.41 -1.72
CA GLY A 134 -10.53 -9.08 -2.12
C GLY A 134 -11.75 -8.55 -1.36
N TYR A 135 -12.94 -8.82 -1.88
CA TYR A 135 -14.20 -8.53 -1.19
C TYR A 135 -14.45 -9.55 -0.09
N ALA A 136 -14.88 -9.09 1.08
CA ALA A 136 -15.56 -9.98 2.00
C ALA A 136 -16.90 -10.35 1.38
N ARG A 137 -17.25 -11.65 1.32
CA ARG A 137 -18.61 -12.06 0.92
C ARG A 137 -19.61 -11.58 1.97
N ASP A 138 -20.85 -11.27 1.54
CA ASP A 138 -21.89 -10.70 2.41
C ASP A 138 -22.15 -11.49 3.70
N GLU A 139 -21.98 -12.80 3.66
CA GLU A 139 -22.07 -13.69 4.83
C GLU A 139 -20.99 -13.44 5.90
N PHE A 140 -19.99 -12.58 5.60
CA PHE A 140 -18.90 -12.19 6.49
C PHE A 140 -18.89 -10.69 6.83
N LEU A 141 -19.94 -9.95 6.54
CA LEU A 141 -20.03 -8.52 6.85
C LEU A 141 -19.85 -8.22 8.35
N GLU A 142 -20.15 -9.17 9.23
CA GLU A 142 -19.82 -9.13 10.65
C GLU A 142 -18.44 -9.71 10.98
N SER A 143 -17.70 -10.15 9.98
CA SER A 143 -16.39 -10.76 10.15
C SER A 143 -15.35 -9.75 10.63
N PRO A 144 -14.44 -10.13 11.54
CA PRO A 144 -13.29 -9.31 11.93
C PRO A 144 -12.30 -9.01 10.78
N PHE A 145 -12.55 -9.54 9.58
CA PHE A 145 -11.74 -9.33 8.37
C PHE A 145 -12.05 -8.03 7.62
N SER A 146 -12.94 -7.20 8.14
CA SER A 146 -13.25 -5.94 7.50
C SER A 146 -12.12 -4.91 7.68
N GLU A 147 -12.05 -3.98 6.76
CA GLU A 147 -11.28 -2.74 6.82
C GLU A 147 -12.27 -1.58 7.12
N PRO A 148 -12.86 -1.51 8.33
CA PRO A 148 -14.14 -0.85 8.60
C PRO A 148 -14.13 0.66 8.35
N HIS A 149 -12.96 1.27 8.39
CA HIS A 149 -12.81 2.72 8.20
C HIS A 149 -11.93 3.04 6.98
N ALA A 150 -11.61 2.07 6.13
CA ALA A 150 -10.99 2.30 4.84
C ALA A 150 -12.05 2.62 3.78
N ASP A 151 -11.63 3.05 2.61
CA ASP A 151 -12.52 3.13 1.44
C ASP A 151 -12.90 1.71 0.97
N SER A 152 -14.04 1.60 0.31
CA SER A 152 -14.47 0.32 -0.25
C SER A 152 -13.49 -0.20 -1.31
N PRO A 153 -13.38 -1.51 -1.51
CA PRO A 153 -12.58 -2.07 -2.60
C PRO A 153 -12.96 -1.48 -3.97
N TYR A 154 -14.26 -1.26 -4.20
CA TYR A 154 -14.76 -0.63 -5.42
C TYR A 154 -14.28 0.82 -5.57
N GLY A 155 -14.36 1.64 -4.51
CA GLY A 155 -13.86 3.02 -4.53
C GLY A 155 -12.37 3.08 -4.82
N ARG A 156 -11.58 2.16 -4.24
CA ARG A 156 -10.14 2.05 -4.54
C ARG A 156 -9.87 1.71 -6.00
N LEU A 157 -10.58 0.74 -6.58
CA LEU A 157 -10.44 0.37 -7.99
C LEU A 157 -10.87 1.51 -8.92
N THR A 158 -11.93 2.24 -8.57
CA THR A 158 -12.38 3.42 -9.33
C THR A 158 -11.31 4.52 -9.33
N ALA A 159 -10.69 4.78 -8.19
CA ALA A 159 -9.59 5.74 -8.09
C ALA A 159 -8.37 5.29 -8.92
N LEU A 160 -8.05 3.99 -8.90
CA LEU A 160 -6.97 3.42 -9.69
C LEU A 160 -7.21 3.60 -11.21
N LEU A 161 -8.43 3.29 -11.68
CA LEU A 161 -8.84 3.53 -13.06
C LEU A 161 -8.75 5.02 -13.42
N SER A 162 -9.16 5.91 -12.52
CA SER A 162 -9.04 7.37 -12.72
C SER A 162 -7.59 7.82 -12.85
N ALA A 163 -6.67 7.25 -12.07
CA ALA A 163 -5.23 7.52 -12.16
C ALA A 163 -4.67 7.05 -13.52
N HIS A 164 -5.00 5.82 -13.92
CA HIS A 164 -4.62 5.27 -15.23
C HIS A 164 -5.07 6.18 -16.38
N ASN A 165 -6.33 6.62 -16.38
CA ASN A 165 -6.88 7.51 -17.41
C ASN A 165 -6.22 8.89 -17.46
N LYS A 166 -5.47 9.26 -16.43
CA LYS A 166 -4.64 10.49 -16.37
C LYS A 166 -3.18 10.24 -16.75
N GLY A 167 -2.82 9.03 -17.16
CA GLY A 167 -1.45 8.66 -17.54
C GLY A 167 -0.50 8.48 -16.35
N ILE A 168 -1.02 8.27 -15.14
CA ILE A 168 -0.23 7.95 -13.95
C ILE A 168 -0.03 6.43 -13.94
N ASN A 169 1.20 5.96 -13.67
CA ASN A 169 1.43 4.53 -13.51
C ASN A 169 0.65 3.98 -12.32
N THR A 170 0.02 2.83 -12.53
CA THR A 170 -0.88 2.24 -11.53
C THR A 170 -0.34 0.92 -10.98
N TRP A 171 -0.62 0.64 -9.72
CA TRP A 171 -0.25 -0.62 -9.13
C TRP A 171 -1.18 -1.10 -8.03
N VAL A 172 -1.20 -2.42 -7.84
CA VAL A 172 -1.99 -3.07 -6.78
C VAL A 172 -1.06 -3.86 -5.87
N SER A 173 -1.20 -3.63 -4.56
CA SER A 173 -0.67 -4.52 -3.54
C SER A 173 -1.78 -5.44 -3.05
N ALA A 174 -1.81 -6.69 -3.54
CA ALA A 174 -2.65 -7.74 -3.00
C ALA A 174 -1.93 -8.40 -1.81
N GLU A 175 -1.81 -7.66 -0.74
CA GLU A 175 -1.27 -8.11 0.55
C GLU A 175 -1.83 -7.26 1.69
N PRO A 176 -2.60 -7.91 2.59
CA PRO A 176 -2.93 -9.33 2.59
C PRO A 176 -3.97 -9.70 1.53
N VAL A 177 -4.03 -10.97 1.20
CA VAL A 177 -5.16 -11.56 0.49
C VAL A 177 -6.11 -12.16 1.51
N LEU A 178 -7.37 -11.75 1.49
CA LEU A 178 -8.44 -12.26 2.34
C LEU A 178 -9.43 -13.12 1.56
N ASN A 179 -9.62 -12.81 0.28
CA ASN A 179 -10.38 -13.62 -0.66
C ASN A 179 -9.55 -13.88 -1.92
N ALA A 180 -9.10 -15.12 -2.08
CA ALA A 180 -8.24 -15.53 -3.17
C ALA A 180 -8.93 -15.44 -4.54
N TYR A 181 -10.21 -15.81 -4.62
CA TYR A 181 -10.97 -15.80 -5.87
C TYR A 181 -11.17 -14.39 -6.38
N ASP A 182 -11.59 -13.47 -5.51
CA ASP A 182 -11.81 -12.07 -5.90
C ASP A 182 -10.50 -11.38 -6.35
N VAL A 183 -9.35 -11.77 -5.77
CA VAL A 183 -8.06 -11.25 -6.22
C VAL A 183 -7.72 -11.78 -7.61
N ILE A 184 -7.99 -13.05 -7.91
CA ILE A 184 -7.78 -13.62 -9.25
C ILE A 184 -8.70 -12.94 -10.27
N ASP A 185 -10.00 -12.83 -9.96
CA ASP A 185 -10.97 -12.14 -10.81
C ASP A 185 -10.53 -10.68 -11.07
N CYS A 186 -10.07 -9.98 -10.03
CA CYS A 186 -9.56 -8.62 -10.19
C CYS A 186 -8.34 -8.56 -11.11
N ILE A 187 -7.40 -9.52 -11.02
CA ILE A 187 -6.27 -9.61 -11.94
C ILE A 187 -6.77 -9.77 -13.38
N GLU A 188 -7.77 -10.60 -13.62
CA GLU A 188 -8.30 -10.87 -14.96
C GLU A 188 -9.00 -9.66 -15.58
N PHE A 189 -9.76 -8.89 -14.79
CA PHE A 189 -10.59 -7.79 -15.29
C PHE A 189 -9.92 -6.40 -15.28
N ALA A 190 -8.95 -6.16 -14.39
CA ALA A 190 -8.35 -4.83 -14.24
C ALA A 190 -7.21 -4.59 -15.24
N ASP A 191 -7.54 -4.22 -16.47
CA ASP A 191 -6.57 -3.94 -17.55
C ASP A 191 -5.78 -2.64 -17.35
N TYR A 192 -6.22 -1.83 -16.40
CA TYR A 192 -5.62 -0.55 -16.04
C TYR A 192 -4.60 -0.64 -14.90
N VAL A 193 -4.02 -1.83 -14.65
CA VAL A 193 -3.01 -2.05 -13.62
C VAL A 193 -1.68 -2.40 -14.27
N ASP A 194 -0.68 -1.52 -14.11
CA ASP A 194 0.64 -1.69 -14.72
C ASP A 194 1.54 -2.64 -13.93
N LEU A 195 1.37 -2.70 -12.60
CA LEU A 195 2.17 -3.56 -11.73
C LEU A 195 1.33 -4.21 -10.61
N TRP A 196 1.47 -5.51 -10.46
CA TRP A 196 0.91 -6.27 -9.34
C TRP A 196 1.99 -6.72 -8.36
N LYS A 197 1.77 -6.49 -7.07
CA LYS A 197 2.56 -7.10 -5.98
C LYS A 197 1.65 -8.04 -5.19
N ILE A 198 1.90 -9.34 -5.32
CA ILE A 198 1.04 -10.38 -4.74
C ILE A 198 1.73 -10.99 -3.53
N GLY A 199 1.06 -10.95 -2.39
CA GLY A 199 1.51 -11.55 -1.14
C GLY A 199 0.46 -12.49 -0.53
N LYS A 200 0.61 -12.77 0.76
CA LYS A 200 -0.33 -13.58 1.52
C LYS A 200 -0.74 -12.87 2.80
N LEU A 201 -1.78 -13.39 3.48
CA LEU A 201 -2.06 -13.00 4.86
C LEU A 201 -0.94 -13.52 5.76
N ASN A 202 -0.26 -12.60 6.45
CA ASN A 202 0.81 -12.92 7.40
C ASN A 202 0.29 -12.73 8.84
N TYR A 203 0.80 -13.52 9.78
CA TYR A 203 0.54 -13.41 11.22
C TYR A 203 -0.92 -13.69 11.67
N HIS A 204 -1.76 -14.18 10.78
CA HIS A 204 -3.14 -14.55 11.06
C HIS A 204 -3.43 -15.91 10.41
N PRO A 205 -4.32 -16.73 11.01
CA PRO A 205 -4.76 -17.98 10.39
C PRO A 205 -5.51 -17.70 9.09
N SER A 206 -5.46 -18.63 8.15
CA SER A 206 -6.15 -18.56 6.87
C SER A 206 -6.41 -19.96 6.32
N ASP A 207 -7.57 -20.16 5.73
CA ASP A 207 -7.96 -21.39 5.05
C ASP A 207 -7.59 -21.38 3.56
N ILE A 208 -6.92 -20.31 3.09
CA ILE A 208 -6.45 -20.20 1.70
C ILE A 208 -5.29 -21.17 1.48
N ASP A 209 -5.41 -22.03 0.48
CA ASP A 209 -4.28 -22.78 -0.08
C ASP A 209 -3.34 -21.81 -0.82
N TRP A 210 -2.33 -21.33 -0.09
CA TRP A 210 -1.39 -20.34 -0.61
C TRP A 210 -0.59 -20.82 -1.81
N LYS A 211 -0.29 -22.13 -1.87
CA LYS A 211 0.42 -22.73 -2.99
C LYS A 211 -0.44 -22.68 -4.26
N ARG A 212 -1.69 -23.07 -4.12
CA ARG A 212 -2.67 -23.04 -5.22
C ARG A 212 -2.95 -21.61 -5.65
N PHE A 213 -3.24 -20.72 -4.70
CA PHE A 213 -3.50 -19.31 -4.98
C PHE A 213 -2.33 -18.66 -5.73
N GLY A 214 -1.09 -18.79 -5.22
CA GLY A 214 0.08 -18.18 -5.83
C GLY A 214 0.31 -18.65 -7.27
N LYS A 215 0.09 -19.95 -7.55
CA LYS A 215 0.20 -20.49 -8.91
C LYS A 215 -0.90 -19.93 -9.83
N MET A 216 -2.14 -19.86 -9.37
CA MET A 216 -3.25 -19.30 -10.15
C MET A 216 -3.02 -17.82 -10.45
N ALA A 217 -2.61 -17.03 -9.46
CA ALA A 217 -2.29 -15.62 -9.64
C ALA A 217 -1.16 -15.42 -10.66
N GLU A 218 -0.10 -16.21 -10.57
CA GLU A 218 1.03 -16.13 -11.51
C GLU A 218 0.61 -16.53 -12.94
N ILE A 219 -0.26 -17.51 -13.11
CA ILE A 219 -0.81 -17.90 -14.43
C ILE A 219 -1.64 -16.75 -15.01
N ALA A 220 -2.57 -16.18 -14.25
CA ALA A 220 -3.41 -15.08 -14.69
C ALA A 220 -2.57 -13.84 -15.08
N LEU A 221 -1.57 -13.48 -14.27
CA LEU A 221 -0.67 -12.36 -14.54
C LEU A 221 0.17 -12.56 -15.80
N LYS A 222 0.69 -13.77 -16.01
CA LYS A 222 1.42 -14.14 -17.24
C LYS A 222 0.54 -14.09 -18.47
N ALA A 223 -0.68 -14.61 -18.36
CA ALA A 223 -1.65 -14.58 -19.47
C ALA A 223 -2.01 -13.14 -19.87
N LYS A 224 -2.11 -12.23 -18.86
CA LYS A 224 -2.38 -10.81 -19.06
C LYS A 224 -1.19 -10.04 -19.63
N GLY A 225 0.05 -10.52 -19.43
CA GLY A 225 1.26 -9.82 -19.87
C GLY A 225 1.60 -8.56 -19.06
N THR A 226 1.01 -8.39 -17.87
CA THR A 226 1.28 -7.26 -16.97
C THR A 226 2.53 -7.50 -16.12
N GLN A 227 3.17 -6.43 -15.63
CA GLN A 227 4.28 -6.57 -14.70
C GLN A 227 3.79 -7.09 -13.35
N TYR A 228 4.56 -7.97 -12.72
CA TYR A 228 4.21 -8.48 -11.41
C TYR A 228 5.42 -8.88 -10.56
N TYR A 229 5.20 -8.89 -9.25
CA TYR A 229 6.14 -9.38 -8.25
C TYR A 229 5.39 -10.27 -7.24
N ILE A 230 5.77 -11.54 -7.16
CA ILE A 230 5.30 -12.43 -6.10
C ILE A 230 6.21 -12.28 -4.91
N LYS A 231 5.65 -11.84 -3.78
CA LYS A 231 6.41 -11.56 -2.57
C LYS A 231 7.05 -12.83 -2.01
N GLU A 232 8.21 -12.68 -1.40
CA GLU A 232 9.01 -13.81 -0.88
C GLU A 232 8.20 -14.76 0.01
N SER A 233 7.34 -14.21 0.88
CA SER A 233 6.51 -15.03 1.77
C SER A 233 5.50 -15.92 1.05
N LEU A 234 4.96 -15.47 -0.09
CA LEU A 234 4.06 -16.27 -0.93
C LEU A 234 4.88 -17.21 -1.84
N ARG A 235 6.01 -16.76 -2.36
CA ARG A 235 6.91 -17.59 -3.17
C ARG A 235 7.37 -18.84 -2.40
N ALA A 236 7.75 -18.68 -1.13
CA ALA A 236 8.12 -19.79 -0.27
C ALA A 236 7.01 -20.84 -0.10
N GLU A 237 5.73 -20.40 -0.02
CA GLU A 237 4.59 -21.34 0.00
C GLU A 237 4.43 -22.08 -1.34
N MET A 238 4.61 -21.37 -2.46
CA MET A 238 4.51 -21.95 -3.80
C MET A 238 5.58 -23.01 -4.05
N ASP A 239 6.79 -22.79 -3.55
CA ASP A 239 7.95 -23.69 -3.71
C ASP A 239 7.96 -24.82 -2.68
N GLY A 240 7.08 -24.78 -1.69
CA GLY A 240 7.01 -25.77 -0.61
C GLY A 240 8.06 -25.58 0.50
N GLU A 241 8.73 -24.43 0.52
CA GLU A 241 9.66 -24.04 1.57
C GLU A 241 8.88 -23.50 2.78
N ARG A 242 8.58 -24.35 3.78
CA ARG A 242 8.05 -23.89 5.07
C ARG A 242 9.16 -23.16 5.85
N LYS A 243 9.24 -21.86 5.74
CA LYS A 243 9.89 -21.05 6.78
C LYS A 243 8.87 -20.85 7.90
N GLU A 244 9.07 -21.54 9.02
CA GLU A 244 8.35 -21.23 10.25
C GLU A 244 8.52 -19.75 10.56
N ALA A 245 7.39 -19.06 10.74
CA ALA A 245 7.40 -17.66 11.15
C ALA A 245 7.95 -17.58 12.58
N THR A 246 9.20 -17.23 12.74
CA THR A 246 9.75 -16.84 14.04
C THR A 246 9.06 -15.55 14.46
N LEU A 247 8.36 -15.61 15.58
CA LEU A 247 7.68 -14.49 16.26
C LEU A 247 8.68 -13.42 16.71
#